data_550fcd6190a7c13cc3704186d17c6d6d
#
_entry.id   550fcd6190a7c13cc3704186d17c6d6d
#
_cell.length_a   1.000
_cell.length_b   1.000
_cell.length_c   1.000
_cell.angle_alpha   90.00
_cell.angle_beta   90.00
_cell.angle_gamma   90.00
#
_symmetry.space_group_name_H-M   'P 1'
#
loop_
_entity.id
_entity.type
_entity.pdbx_description
1 polymer ?
#
loop_
_entity_poly.entity_id
_entity_poly.type
_entity_poly.pdbx_seq_one_letter_code
_entity_poly.pdbx_strand_id
1 'polypeptide(L)'
;MFDLEEELKKLPDNPGVYLMHDNMDNIIYVGKAVNLKNRVRQYFQAGRNVSPKIERMISQIASFEYILADSEVEALVLECNLIKEYSPKYNTMLKDDKSYPYIKATIQEPYPRLLFTHKRKKDNSKYFGPYMSSYNVKSAIDTIKKIFKVRSCTKK
;
A
#
# COMPACT_ATOMS: atom_id res chain seq x y z
N MET A 1 -24.00 -2.69 16.21
CA MET A 1 -22.85 -1.95 16.81
C MET A 1 -21.58 -2.68 16.41
N PHE A 2 -20.58 -1.97 15.91
CA PHE A 2 -19.30 -2.58 15.54
C PHE A 2 -18.54 -2.97 16.81
N ASP A 3 -18.29 -4.26 17.01
CA ASP A 3 -17.45 -4.75 18.10
C ASP A 3 -16.04 -4.99 17.60
N LEU A 4 -15.13 -4.08 17.96
CA LEU A 4 -13.74 -4.09 17.51
C LEU A 4 -13.02 -5.39 17.88
N GLU A 5 -13.24 -5.93 19.09
CA GLU A 5 -12.57 -7.14 19.55
C GLU A 5 -13.05 -8.38 18.79
N GLU A 6 -14.34 -8.48 18.51
CA GLU A 6 -14.89 -9.57 17.71
C GLU A 6 -14.41 -9.50 16.25
N GLU A 7 -14.43 -8.31 15.65
CA GLU A 7 -13.99 -8.13 14.28
C GLU A 7 -12.49 -8.40 14.11
N LEU A 8 -11.67 -8.04 15.09
CA LEU A 8 -10.24 -8.39 15.09
C LEU A 8 -9.98 -9.90 15.15
N LYS A 9 -10.88 -10.67 15.77
CA LYS A 9 -10.76 -12.15 15.81
C LYS A 9 -11.07 -12.80 14.45
N LYS A 10 -11.99 -12.20 13.68
CA LYS A 10 -12.44 -12.70 12.37
C LYS A 10 -11.46 -12.42 11.23
N LEU A 11 -10.45 -11.55 11.46
CA LEU A 11 -9.49 -11.19 10.43
C LEU A 11 -8.73 -12.43 9.91
N PRO A 12 -8.65 -12.59 8.58
CA PRO A 12 -7.93 -13.69 7.95
C PRO A 12 -6.41 -13.47 7.95
N ASP A 13 -5.67 -14.56 7.80
CA ASP A 13 -4.20 -14.56 7.66
C ASP A 13 -3.74 -14.35 6.20
N ASN A 14 -4.58 -13.77 5.37
CA ASN A 14 -4.35 -13.54 3.95
C ASN A 14 -3.83 -12.13 3.67
N PRO A 15 -3.17 -11.93 2.51
CA PRO A 15 -2.86 -10.59 2.04
C PRO A 15 -4.13 -9.82 1.67
N GLY A 16 -4.06 -8.51 1.75
CA GLY A 16 -5.17 -7.65 1.39
C GLY A 16 -4.96 -6.19 1.74
N VAL A 17 -6.04 -5.44 1.64
CA VAL A 17 -6.09 -4.01 1.96
C VAL A 17 -7.13 -3.80 3.05
N TYR A 18 -6.82 -2.96 4.02
CA TYR A 18 -7.74 -2.56 5.08
C TYR A 18 -8.05 -1.07 5.00
N LEU A 19 -9.28 -0.72 5.31
CA LEU A 19 -9.81 0.64 5.32
C LEU A 19 -10.28 0.96 6.74
N MET A 20 -9.77 2.05 7.30
CA MET A 20 -10.16 2.51 8.64
C MET A 20 -11.16 3.64 8.53
N HIS A 21 -12.24 3.53 9.28
CA HIS A 21 -13.35 4.50 9.29
C HIS A 21 -13.41 5.24 10.60
N ASP A 22 -13.83 6.50 10.56
CA ASP A 22 -14.19 7.28 11.73
C ASP A 22 -15.64 7.04 12.17
N ASN A 23 -16.08 7.74 13.20
CA ASN A 23 -17.44 7.63 13.75
C ASN A 23 -18.54 8.18 12.81
N MET A 24 -18.17 8.87 11.74
CA MET A 24 -19.08 9.34 10.68
C MET A 24 -19.00 8.48 9.42
N ASP A 25 -18.36 7.32 9.51
CA ASP A 25 -18.15 6.38 8.41
C ASP A 25 -17.28 6.93 7.25
N ASN A 26 -16.48 7.95 7.51
CA ASN A 26 -15.50 8.40 6.52
C ASN A 26 -14.27 7.51 6.54
N ILE A 27 -13.77 7.14 5.37
CA ILE A 27 -12.50 6.42 5.23
C ILE A 27 -11.35 7.39 5.55
N ILE A 28 -10.70 7.18 6.68
CA ILE A 28 -9.61 8.03 7.18
C ILE A 28 -8.22 7.50 6.85
N TYR A 29 -8.10 6.20 6.59
CA TYR A 29 -6.84 5.56 6.23
C TYR A 29 -7.05 4.28 5.44
N VAL A 30 -6.20 4.03 4.45
CA VAL A 30 -6.12 2.80 3.67
C VAL A 30 -4.71 2.25 3.77
N GLY A 31 -4.57 0.96 4.02
CA GLY A 31 -3.27 0.32 4.12
C GLY A 31 -3.25 -1.11 3.58
N LYS A 32 -2.08 -1.51 3.06
CA LYS A 32 -1.80 -2.86 2.58
C LYS A 32 -1.28 -3.75 3.70
N ALA A 33 -1.61 -5.02 3.66
CA ALA A 33 -1.05 -6.05 4.53
C ALA A 33 -0.67 -7.31 3.73
N VAL A 34 0.43 -7.95 4.10
CA VAL A 34 0.76 -9.32 3.70
C VAL A 34 -0.06 -10.32 4.51
N ASN A 35 -0.34 -9.97 5.76
CA ASN A 35 -1.21 -10.69 6.66
C ASN A 35 -2.12 -9.67 7.36
N LEU A 36 -3.39 -9.66 6.99
CA LEU A 36 -4.38 -8.71 7.49
C LEU A 36 -4.54 -8.77 9.00
N LYS A 37 -4.65 -9.97 9.55
CA LYS A 37 -4.81 -10.20 10.99
C LYS A 37 -3.68 -9.60 11.81
N ASN A 38 -2.44 -9.89 11.44
CA ASN A 38 -1.27 -9.39 12.15
C ASN A 38 -1.17 -7.87 12.01
N ARG A 39 -1.40 -7.33 10.81
CA ARG A 39 -1.23 -5.91 10.53
C ARG A 39 -2.28 -5.04 11.21
N VAL A 40 -3.56 -5.41 11.11
CA VAL A 40 -4.64 -4.62 11.69
C VAL A 40 -4.60 -4.66 13.22
N ARG A 41 -4.38 -5.84 13.81
CA ARG A 41 -4.23 -5.98 15.27
C ARG A 41 -3.13 -5.12 15.86
N GLN A 42 -2.05 -4.91 15.10
CA GLN A 42 -0.94 -4.08 15.55
C GLN A 42 -1.35 -2.64 15.90
N TYR A 43 -2.37 -2.08 15.26
CA TYR A 43 -2.84 -0.72 15.58
C TYR A 43 -3.47 -0.61 16.98
N PHE A 44 -4.05 -1.71 17.47
CA PHE A 44 -4.81 -1.74 18.72
C PHE A 44 -4.04 -2.39 19.88
N GLN A 45 -2.78 -2.75 19.69
CA GLN A 45 -1.93 -3.27 20.76
C GLN A 45 -1.41 -2.14 21.65
N ALA A 46 -1.53 -2.32 22.98
CA ALA A 46 -1.01 -1.38 23.97
C ALA A 46 0.54 -1.34 23.97
N GLY A 47 1.10 -0.20 24.36
CA GLY A 47 2.54 -0.04 24.61
C GLY A 47 3.39 0.15 23.35
N ARG A 48 2.80 0.47 22.21
CA ARG A 48 3.52 0.73 20.96
C ARG A 48 4.11 2.14 20.94
N ASN A 49 5.40 2.21 20.60
CA ASN A 49 6.06 3.48 20.30
C ASN A 49 5.67 3.89 18.86
N VAL A 50 4.56 4.61 18.72
CA VAL A 50 4.08 5.14 17.44
C VAL A 50 4.25 6.65 17.40
N SER A 51 4.34 7.22 16.19
CA SER A 51 4.38 8.67 16.06
C SER A 51 3.07 9.31 16.54
N PRO A 52 3.10 10.57 17.04
CA PRO A 52 1.89 11.27 17.46
C PRO A 52 0.80 11.34 16.41
N LYS A 53 1.17 11.36 15.12
CA LYS A 53 0.22 11.33 13.98
C LYS A 53 -0.52 10.00 13.88
N ILE A 54 0.20 8.89 14.07
CA ILE A 54 -0.40 7.54 14.05
C ILE A 54 -1.28 7.35 15.28
N GLU A 55 -0.84 7.80 16.44
CA GLU A 55 -1.63 7.74 17.68
C GLU A 55 -2.96 8.50 17.53
N ARG A 56 -2.91 9.70 16.95
CA ARG A 56 -4.09 10.49 16.63
C ARG A 56 -5.03 9.79 15.64
N MET A 57 -4.47 9.13 14.63
CA MET A 57 -5.25 8.32 13.68
C MET A 57 -5.98 7.20 14.42
N ILE A 58 -5.26 6.41 15.23
CA ILE A 58 -5.80 5.29 15.98
C ILE A 58 -6.95 5.74 16.89
N SER A 59 -6.83 6.90 17.55
CA SER A 59 -7.89 7.45 18.41
C SER A 59 -9.18 7.81 17.67
N GLN A 60 -9.15 7.96 16.36
CA GLN A 60 -10.30 8.29 15.52
C GLN A 60 -10.93 7.08 14.83
N ILE A 61 -10.31 5.90 14.92
CA ILE A 61 -10.85 4.68 14.31
C ILE A 61 -12.07 4.21 15.09
N ALA A 62 -13.22 4.21 14.44
CA ALA A 62 -14.47 3.66 14.98
C ALA A 62 -14.75 2.25 14.44
N SER A 63 -14.37 1.97 13.20
CA SER A 63 -14.53 0.67 12.55
C SER A 63 -13.46 0.45 11.50
N PHE A 64 -13.38 -0.77 11.00
CA PHE A 64 -12.55 -1.09 9.83
C PHE A 64 -13.24 -2.12 8.95
N GLU A 65 -12.88 -2.12 7.68
CA GLU A 65 -13.21 -3.17 6.72
C GLU A 65 -11.93 -3.63 5.99
N TYR A 66 -12.02 -4.73 5.28
CA TYR A 66 -10.88 -5.26 4.51
C TYR A 66 -11.33 -5.90 3.21
N ILE A 67 -10.42 -5.90 2.25
CA ILE A 67 -10.57 -6.55 0.95
C ILE A 67 -9.42 -7.56 0.81
N LEU A 68 -9.75 -8.81 0.55
CA LEU A 68 -8.76 -9.86 0.30
C LEU A 68 -8.10 -9.65 -1.06
N ALA A 69 -6.82 -9.96 -1.15
CA ALA A 69 -6.07 -10.01 -2.38
C ALA A 69 -5.41 -11.39 -2.56
N ASP A 70 -5.27 -11.83 -3.81
CA ASP A 70 -4.66 -13.13 -4.11
C ASP A 70 -3.13 -13.10 -3.97
N SER A 71 -2.55 -11.90 -3.98
CA SER A 71 -1.11 -11.69 -3.85
C SER A 71 -0.76 -10.35 -3.20
N GLU A 72 0.49 -10.22 -2.76
CA GLU A 72 1.02 -8.96 -2.24
C GLU A 72 1.05 -7.86 -3.31
N VAL A 73 1.31 -8.22 -4.57
CA VAL A 73 1.32 -7.28 -5.70
C VAL A 73 -0.09 -6.76 -5.97
N GLU A 74 -1.09 -7.63 -5.95
CA GLU A 74 -2.49 -7.23 -6.10
C GLU A 74 -2.92 -6.31 -4.97
N ALA A 75 -2.58 -6.63 -3.72
CA ALA A 75 -2.84 -5.78 -2.57
C ALA A 75 -2.20 -4.38 -2.73
N LEU A 76 -0.99 -4.31 -3.26
CA LEU A 76 -0.30 -3.03 -3.53
C LEU A 76 -1.04 -2.17 -4.56
N VAL A 77 -1.48 -2.78 -5.66
CA VAL A 77 -2.23 -2.08 -6.71
C VAL A 77 -3.59 -1.61 -6.18
N LEU A 78 -4.27 -2.46 -5.44
CA LEU A 78 -5.56 -2.15 -4.82
C LEU A 78 -5.43 -1.00 -3.81
N GLU A 79 -4.44 -1.03 -2.93
CA GLU A 79 -4.14 0.07 -2.00
C GLU A 79 -3.95 1.40 -2.74
N CYS A 80 -3.13 1.40 -3.80
CA CYS A 80 -2.88 2.58 -4.61
C CYS A 80 -4.17 3.15 -5.22
N ASN A 81 -5.02 2.30 -5.77
CA ASN A 81 -6.29 2.70 -6.40
C ASN A 81 -7.27 3.28 -5.36
N LEU A 82 -7.41 2.62 -4.21
CA LEU A 82 -8.29 3.08 -3.14
C LEU A 82 -7.82 4.41 -2.53
N ILE A 83 -6.51 4.60 -2.37
CA ILE A 83 -5.97 5.88 -1.91
C ILE A 83 -6.25 7.01 -2.91
N LYS A 84 -6.17 6.73 -4.22
CA LYS A 84 -6.50 7.72 -5.26
C LYS A 84 -8.00 8.05 -5.27
N GLU A 85 -8.84 7.05 -5.10
CA GLU A 85 -10.30 7.18 -5.12
C GLU A 85 -10.81 7.97 -3.92
N TYR A 86 -10.41 7.56 -2.71
CA TYR A 86 -10.94 8.12 -1.47
C TYR A 86 -10.12 9.28 -0.91
N SER A 87 -8.88 9.45 -1.33
CA SER A 87 -7.94 10.46 -0.80
C SER A 87 -7.95 10.56 0.73
N PRO A 88 -7.76 9.45 1.48
CA PRO A 88 -7.99 9.41 2.91
C PRO A 88 -7.09 10.40 3.65
N LYS A 89 -7.64 11.07 4.65
CA LYS A 89 -6.97 12.13 5.41
C LYS A 89 -5.59 11.73 5.93
N TYR A 90 -5.47 10.56 6.53
CA TYR A 90 -4.21 10.11 7.13
C TYR A 90 -3.21 9.56 6.12
N ASN A 91 -3.64 9.02 4.99
CA ASN A 91 -2.71 8.72 3.91
C ASN A 91 -2.04 9.99 3.39
N THR A 92 -2.77 11.10 3.34
CA THR A 92 -2.25 12.40 2.92
C THR A 92 -1.38 13.05 4.01
N MET A 93 -1.79 12.99 5.27
CA MET A 93 -1.06 13.60 6.40
C MET A 93 0.20 12.82 6.83
N LEU A 94 0.25 11.51 6.58
CA LEU A 94 1.44 10.67 6.82
C LEU A 94 2.44 10.76 5.66
N LYS A 95 2.12 11.56 4.63
CA LYS A 95 3.05 11.93 3.58
C LYS A 95 4.21 12.73 4.18
N ASP A 96 5.39 12.12 4.21
CA ASP A 96 6.62 12.90 4.28
C ASP A 96 6.81 13.65 2.95
N ASP A 97 7.51 14.79 2.97
CA ASP A 97 7.88 15.60 1.79
C ASP A 97 8.75 14.86 0.76
N LYS A 98 8.90 13.54 0.92
CA LYS A 98 9.65 12.66 0.01
C LYS A 98 8.77 12.30 -1.19
N SER A 99 9.33 12.48 -2.38
CA SER A 99 8.69 12.07 -3.63
C SER A 99 8.30 10.59 -3.59
N TYR A 100 7.06 10.27 -3.99
CA TYR A 100 6.57 8.91 -4.02
C TYR A 100 7.30 8.06 -5.05
N PRO A 101 7.48 6.76 -4.77
CA PRO A 101 8.03 5.83 -5.73
C PRO A 101 7.03 5.47 -6.84
N TYR A 102 7.60 5.24 -8.02
CA TYR A 102 6.91 4.74 -9.22
C TYR A 102 7.59 3.47 -9.71
N ILE A 103 6.82 2.63 -10.42
CA ILE A 103 7.34 1.59 -11.27
C ILE A 103 7.43 2.16 -12.68
N LYS A 104 8.63 2.18 -13.27
CA LYS A 104 8.88 2.59 -14.65
C LYS A 104 9.03 1.36 -15.53
N ALA A 105 8.23 1.24 -16.58
CA ALA A 105 8.38 0.24 -17.62
C ALA A 105 8.98 0.89 -18.86
N THR A 106 10.16 0.42 -19.30
CA THR A 106 10.89 0.98 -20.44
C THR A 106 10.39 0.37 -21.77
N ILE A 107 9.11 0.62 -22.09
CA ILE A 107 8.42 0.03 -23.25
C ILE A 107 9.02 0.45 -24.60
N GLN A 108 9.80 1.51 -24.64
CA GLN A 108 10.52 1.99 -25.81
C GLN A 108 11.79 1.17 -26.10
N GLU A 109 12.27 0.36 -25.16
CA GLU A 109 13.43 -0.52 -25.37
C GLU A 109 12.99 -1.82 -26.06
N PRO A 110 13.83 -2.43 -26.93
CA PRO A 110 13.54 -3.73 -27.58
C PRO A 110 13.25 -4.84 -26.54
N TYR A 111 13.92 -4.77 -25.39
CA TYR A 111 13.69 -5.66 -24.24
C TYR A 111 13.32 -4.83 -23.03
N PRO A 112 12.03 -4.55 -22.79
CA PRO A 112 11.58 -3.70 -21.70
C PRO A 112 12.04 -4.17 -20.33
N ARG A 113 12.29 -3.21 -19.44
CA ARG A 113 12.66 -3.44 -18.04
C ARG A 113 11.64 -2.80 -17.10
N LEU A 114 11.55 -3.33 -15.89
CA LEU A 114 10.86 -2.68 -14.77
C LEU A 114 11.90 -2.07 -13.84
N LEU A 115 11.78 -0.77 -13.61
CA LEU A 115 12.69 0.02 -12.80
C LEU A 115 11.95 0.76 -11.68
N PHE A 116 12.62 0.88 -10.55
CA PHE A 116 12.18 1.73 -9.46
C PHE A 116 12.65 3.18 -9.72
N THR A 117 11.78 4.16 -9.51
CA THR A 117 12.13 5.57 -9.63
C THR A 117 11.23 6.45 -8.75
N HIS A 118 11.76 7.60 -8.31
CA HIS A 118 10.98 8.64 -7.66
C HIS A 118 10.56 9.76 -8.62
N LYS A 119 11.09 9.76 -9.85
CA LYS A 119 10.86 10.85 -10.81
C LYS A 119 10.23 10.33 -12.09
N ARG A 120 9.16 10.99 -12.52
CA ARG A 120 8.60 10.79 -13.87
C ARG A 120 9.37 11.65 -14.86
N LYS A 121 9.75 11.07 -15.99
CA LYS A 121 10.38 11.76 -17.13
C LYS A 121 9.48 11.65 -18.35
N LYS A 122 9.61 12.60 -19.28
CA LYS A 122 8.97 12.53 -20.60
C LYS A 122 9.91 11.76 -21.56
N ASP A 123 9.95 10.44 -21.43
CA ASP A 123 10.88 9.56 -22.15
C ASP A 123 10.17 8.38 -22.83
N ASN A 124 8.89 8.50 -23.10
CA ASN A 124 8.05 7.46 -23.71
C ASN A 124 7.97 6.15 -22.88
N SER A 125 8.54 6.11 -21.68
CA SER A 125 8.33 5.02 -20.74
C SER A 125 6.96 5.08 -20.11
N LYS A 126 6.44 3.94 -19.68
CA LYS A 126 5.21 3.88 -18.92
C LYS A 126 5.49 3.93 -17.43
N TYR A 127 4.74 4.74 -16.69
CA TYR A 127 4.89 4.92 -15.25
C TYR A 127 3.64 4.50 -14.53
N PHE A 128 3.80 3.70 -13.48
CA PHE A 128 2.74 3.22 -12.61
C PHE A 128 2.97 3.77 -11.20
N GLY A 129 1.91 4.18 -10.56
CA GLY A 129 1.96 4.78 -9.23
C GLY A 129 1.27 6.15 -9.19
N PRO A 130 1.55 7.00 -8.22
CA PRO A 130 2.53 6.83 -7.14
C PRO A 130 2.12 5.78 -6.09
N TYR A 131 3.12 5.11 -5.49
CA TYR A 131 2.92 4.15 -4.40
C TYR A 131 3.39 4.72 -3.06
N MET A 132 2.87 4.19 -1.95
CA MET A 132 3.17 4.70 -0.62
C MET A 132 4.51 4.21 -0.05
N SER A 133 4.98 3.04 -0.43
CA SER A 133 6.16 2.41 0.14
C SER A 133 7.17 2.00 -0.92
N SER A 134 8.40 2.53 -0.79
CA SER A 134 9.54 2.13 -1.64
C SER A 134 9.88 0.65 -1.49
N TYR A 135 9.77 0.11 -0.28
CA TYR A 135 10.01 -1.32 -0.02
C TYR A 135 9.01 -2.20 -0.79
N ASN A 136 7.72 -1.88 -0.69
CA ASN A 136 6.68 -2.63 -1.37
C ASN A 136 6.82 -2.59 -2.90
N VAL A 137 7.21 -1.43 -3.45
CA VAL A 137 7.46 -1.29 -4.89
C VAL A 137 8.64 -2.14 -5.35
N LYS A 138 9.75 -2.13 -4.60
CA LYS A 138 10.92 -2.96 -4.92
C LYS A 138 10.59 -4.46 -4.84
N SER A 139 9.89 -4.88 -3.79
CA SER A 139 9.42 -6.26 -3.63
C SER A 139 8.49 -6.69 -4.76
N ALA A 140 7.56 -5.84 -5.18
CA ALA A 140 6.67 -6.10 -6.31
C ALA A 140 7.43 -6.25 -7.63
N ILE A 141 8.40 -5.37 -7.90
CA ILE A 141 9.25 -5.45 -9.10
C ILE A 141 10.02 -6.77 -9.11
N ASP A 142 10.61 -7.18 -7.99
CA ASP A 142 11.36 -8.44 -7.89
C ASP A 142 10.46 -9.65 -8.12
N THR A 143 9.24 -9.64 -7.59
CA THR A 143 8.24 -10.68 -7.79
C THR A 143 7.83 -10.79 -9.26
N ILE A 144 7.53 -9.65 -9.90
CA ILE A 144 7.15 -9.61 -11.33
C ILE A 144 8.29 -10.12 -12.21
N LYS A 145 9.54 -9.72 -11.92
CA LYS A 145 10.72 -10.21 -12.66
C LYS A 145 10.88 -11.73 -12.56
N LYS A 146 10.61 -12.33 -11.40
CA LYS A 146 10.68 -13.77 -11.21
C LYS A 146 9.60 -14.52 -11.99
N ILE A 147 8.36 -14.03 -11.96
CA ILE A 147 7.20 -14.67 -12.58
C ILE A 147 7.27 -14.55 -14.10
N PHE A 148 7.47 -13.34 -14.60
CA PHE A 148 7.42 -13.04 -16.05
C PHE A 148 8.78 -13.03 -16.72
N LYS A 149 9.86 -13.31 -16.00
CA LYS A 149 11.26 -13.32 -16.50
C LYS A 149 11.62 -12.06 -17.28
N VAL A 150 11.17 -10.92 -16.79
CA VAL A 150 11.49 -9.61 -17.38
C VAL A 150 12.99 -9.33 -17.26
N ARG A 151 13.57 -8.71 -18.28
CA ARG A 151 15.00 -8.38 -18.32
C ARG A 151 15.42 -7.56 -17.09
N SER A 152 16.48 -7.97 -16.43
CA SER A 152 17.06 -7.28 -15.26
C SER A 152 18.41 -6.60 -15.58
N CYS A 153 19.12 -7.01 -16.65
CA CYS A 153 20.41 -6.46 -17.00
C CYS A 153 20.31 -5.07 -17.62
N THR A 154 21.39 -4.28 -17.48
CA THR A 154 21.50 -2.92 -18.04
C THR A 154 22.17 -2.89 -19.42
N LYS A 155 22.71 -4.03 -19.92
CA LYS A 155 23.32 -4.11 -21.24
C LYS A 155 22.30 -3.83 -22.34
N LYS A 156 22.66 -2.97 -23.27
CA LYS A 156 21.88 -2.69 -24.50
C LYS A 156 22.01 -3.81 -25.49
#